data_d05c07c0a9499b9ebcfc23851453b4d2
#
_entry.id   d05c07c0a9499b9ebcfc23851453b4d2
#
_cell.length_a   1.000
_cell.length_b   1.000
_cell.length_c   1.000
_cell.angle_alpha   90.00
_cell.angle_beta   90.00
_cell.angle_gamma   90.00
#
_symmetry.space_group_name_H-M   'P 1'
#
loop_
_entity.id
_entity.type
_entity.pdbx_description
1 polymer ?
#
loop_
_entity_poly.entity_id
_entity_poly.type
_entity_poly.pdbx_seq_one_letter_code
_entity_poly.pdbx_strand_id
1 'polypeptide(L)'
;APGDKIVASHAVCLFLNALLAAAEIAFVTLTRAQIREVVKTGRRSALTLAELRENPERTLSVMQIGISLVGALAAAVGGAEASQTVAPYYQQVFNISAHTAHALALVTVVVPITVLSVVFGELVPKTLALRNPIRIALWSARWLMTLDKIFLPIVDLLEWTTKKILSVFFPRSKSAPPAVETVELDQLSSQARQYILNLVGVEKKRVREVMLPWTQVDHVYFSQTIQEVETVALRSGHTRLPVIAEGQVFGIINTKELLA
;
A
#
# COMPACT_ATOMS: atom_id res chain seq x y z
N ALA A 1 -22.81 39.90 6.18
CA ALA A 1 -23.12 40.07 4.74
C ALA A 1 -23.26 38.70 4.07
N PRO A 2 -23.97 38.56 2.90
CA PRO A 2 -24.09 37.24 2.24
C PRO A 2 -22.73 36.63 1.88
N GLY A 3 -21.75 37.40 1.52
CA GLY A 3 -20.39 36.93 1.24
C GLY A 3 -19.70 36.24 2.39
N ASP A 4 -19.91 36.66 3.64
CA ASP A 4 -19.27 36.03 4.82
C ASP A 4 -19.74 34.58 5.01
N LYS A 5 -21.00 34.29 4.69
CA LYS A 5 -21.57 32.93 4.78
C LYS A 5 -20.97 31.99 3.74
N ILE A 6 -20.71 32.50 2.55
CA ILE A 6 -20.14 31.74 1.45
C ILE A 6 -18.68 31.40 1.74
N VAL A 7 -17.90 32.39 2.18
CA VAL A 7 -16.51 32.17 2.60
C VAL A 7 -16.44 31.14 3.76
N ALA A 8 -17.33 31.27 4.73
CA ALA A 8 -17.42 30.32 5.83
C ALA A 8 -17.77 28.90 5.36
N SER A 9 -18.70 28.76 4.41
CA SER A 9 -19.06 27.45 3.82
C SER A 9 -17.89 26.80 3.09
N HIS A 10 -17.13 27.56 2.30
CA HIS A 10 -15.94 27.08 1.62
C HIS A 10 -14.85 26.66 2.61
N ALA A 11 -14.62 27.45 3.66
CA ALA A 11 -13.65 27.13 4.69
C ALA A 11 -14.01 25.84 5.43
N VAL A 12 -15.29 25.62 5.72
CA VAL A 12 -15.78 24.36 6.32
C VAL A 12 -15.57 23.17 5.39
N CYS A 13 -15.95 23.30 4.11
CA CYS A 13 -15.71 22.24 3.12
C CYS A 13 -14.22 21.91 2.99
N LEU A 14 -13.36 22.93 2.90
CA LEU A 14 -11.92 22.77 2.81
C LEU A 14 -11.36 22.03 4.03
N PHE A 15 -11.81 22.42 5.23
CA PHE A 15 -11.39 21.79 6.46
C PHE A 15 -11.83 20.32 6.55
N LEU A 16 -13.09 20.01 6.21
CA LEU A 16 -13.59 18.64 6.20
C LEU A 16 -12.84 17.77 5.19
N ASN A 17 -12.56 18.31 4.00
CA ASN A 17 -11.77 17.62 2.99
C ASN A 17 -10.36 17.32 3.48
N ALA A 18 -9.71 18.30 4.12
CA ALA A 18 -8.39 18.15 4.72
C ALA A 18 -8.35 17.04 5.79
N LEU A 19 -9.36 16.96 6.64
CA LEU A 19 -9.49 15.94 7.67
C LEU A 19 -9.62 14.53 7.04
N LEU A 20 -10.50 14.39 6.05
CA LEU A 20 -10.72 13.12 5.35
C LEU A 20 -9.46 12.69 4.60
N ALA A 21 -8.81 13.58 3.87
CA ALA A 21 -7.59 13.31 3.12
C ALA A 21 -6.41 12.91 4.04
N ALA A 22 -6.26 13.57 5.19
CA ALA A 22 -5.26 13.20 6.18
C ALA A 22 -5.54 11.82 6.80
N ALA A 23 -6.80 11.52 7.11
CA ALA A 23 -7.22 10.23 7.66
C ALA A 23 -7.00 9.09 6.65
N GLU A 24 -7.33 9.32 5.38
CA GLU A 24 -7.14 8.36 4.29
C GLU A 24 -5.68 7.91 4.19
N ILE A 25 -4.75 8.87 4.06
CA ILE A 25 -3.35 8.54 3.89
C ILE A 25 -2.74 7.93 5.16
N ALA A 26 -3.14 8.40 6.34
CA ALA A 26 -2.73 7.82 7.60
C ALA A 26 -3.19 6.36 7.73
N PHE A 27 -4.43 6.08 7.35
CA PHE A 27 -4.99 4.74 7.36
C PHE A 27 -4.26 3.79 6.41
N VAL A 28 -3.98 4.20 5.16
CA VAL A 28 -3.31 3.36 4.15
C VAL A 28 -1.85 3.08 4.54
N THR A 29 -1.16 4.06 5.09
CA THR A 29 0.28 3.97 5.39
C THR A 29 0.59 3.02 6.55
N LEU A 30 -0.37 2.78 7.47
CA LEU A 30 -0.15 1.92 8.62
C LEU A 30 -0.11 0.44 8.23
N THR A 31 0.91 -0.26 8.70
CA THR A 31 1.01 -1.71 8.58
C THR A 31 0.19 -2.43 9.66
N ARG A 32 -0.19 -3.68 9.41
CA ARG A 32 -0.88 -4.51 10.41
C ARG A 32 -0.04 -4.69 11.68
N ALA A 33 1.28 -4.76 11.55
CA ALA A 33 2.20 -4.87 12.68
C ALA A 33 2.13 -3.63 13.58
N GLN A 34 2.16 -2.43 13.00
CA GLN A 34 2.03 -1.18 13.74
C GLN A 34 0.69 -1.06 14.46
N ILE A 35 -0.41 -1.48 13.82
CA ILE A 35 -1.74 -1.47 14.44
C ILE A 35 -1.78 -2.44 15.63
N ARG A 36 -1.27 -3.68 15.49
CA ARG A 36 -1.17 -4.65 16.58
C ARG A 36 -0.39 -4.11 17.77
N GLU A 37 0.72 -3.41 17.52
CA GLU A 37 1.54 -2.82 18.58
C GLU A 37 0.75 -1.72 19.34
N VAL A 38 0.03 -0.89 18.61
CA VAL A 38 -0.78 0.17 19.24
C VAL A 38 -1.99 -0.42 19.99
N VAL A 39 -2.57 -1.51 19.51
CA VAL A 39 -3.68 -2.23 20.22
C VAL A 39 -3.22 -2.74 21.58
N LYS A 40 -1.97 -3.18 21.74
CA LYS A 40 -1.42 -3.59 23.04
C LYS A 40 -1.46 -2.49 24.09
N THR A 41 -1.52 -1.22 23.69
CA THR A 41 -1.64 -0.09 24.63
C THR A 41 -3.03 0.00 25.29
N GLY A 42 -4.01 -0.79 24.88
CA GLY A 42 -5.37 -0.84 25.44
C GLY A 42 -6.24 0.39 25.14
N ARG A 43 -5.81 1.29 24.26
CA ARG A 43 -6.57 2.49 23.90
C ARG A 43 -7.79 2.14 23.06
N ARG A 44 -8.98 2.66 23.41
CA ARG A 44 -10.23 2.44 22.66
C ARG A 44 -10.10 2.82 21.19
N SER A 45 -9.40 3.91 20.86
CA SER A 45 -9.18 4.33 19.48
C SER A 45 -8.32 3.34 18.68
N ALA A 46 -7.42 2.59 19.34
CA ALA A 46 -6.62 1.56 18.68
C ALA A 46 -7.46 0.32 18.34
N LEU A 47 -8.38 -0.05 19.22
CA LEU A 47 -9.35 -1.13 18.95
C LEU A 47 -10.27 -0.76 17.78
N THR A 48 -10.81 0.46 17.79
CA THR A 48 -11.63 0.97 16.67
C THR A 48 -10.85 1.01 15.35
N LEU A 49 -9.58 1.40 15.39
CA LEU A 49 -8.71 1.39 14.20
C LEU A 49 -8.47 -0.03 13.68
N ALA A 50 -8.30 -1.00 14.57
CA ALA A 50 -8.16 -2.41 14.20
C ALA A 50 -9.45 -2.96 13.55
N GLU A 51 -10.61 -2.62 14.11
CA GLU A 51 -11.93 -2.97 13.54
C GLU A 51 -12.12 -2.39 12.13
N LEU A 52 -11.82 -1.12 11.91
CA LEU A 52 -11.85 -0.49 10.60
C LEU A 52 -10.89 -1.18 9.60
N ARG A 53 -9.80 -1.73 10.09
CA ARG A 53 -8.79 -2.41 9.26
C ARG A 53 -9.18 -3.85 8.89
N GLU A 54 -10.19 -4.43 9.50
CA GLU A 54 -10.74 -5.73 9.09
C GLU A 54 -11.34 -5.66 7.68
N ASN A 55 -11.96 -4.51 7.33
CA ASN A 55 -12.52 -4.26 6.00
C ASN A 55 -11.93 -2.96 5.40
N PRO A 56 -10.66 -2.97 4.96
CA PRO A 56 -9.97 -1.77 4.52
C PRO A 56 -10.59 -1.14 3.26
N GLU A 57 -11.06 -1.96 2.32
CA GLU A 57 -11.71 -1.49 1.09
C GLU A 57 -12.96 -0.66 1.40
N ARG A 58 -13.79 -1.14 2.32
CA ARG A 58 -14.99 -0.44 2.77
C ARG A 58 -14.63 0.88 3.45
N THR A 59 -13.68 0.88 4.38
CA THR A 59 -13.25 2.09 5.08
C THR A 59 -12.70 3.15 4.11
N LEU A 60 -11.93 2.73 3.10
CA LEU A 60 -11.45 3.62 2.04
C LEU A 60 -12.59 4.16 1.20
N SER A 61 -13.57 3.34 0.83
CA SER A 61 -14.77 3.77 0.09
C SER A 61 -15.56 4.84 0.84
N VAL A 62 -15.73 4.68 2.15
CA VAL A 62 -16.39 5.69 3.01
C VAL A 62 -15.65 7.02 2.96
N MET A 63 -14.31 7.01 3.10
CA MET A 63 -13.51 8.22 3.04
C MET A 63 -13.59 8.88 1.65
N GLN A 64 -13.52 8.08 0.58
CA GLN A 64 -13.62 8.57 -0.80
C GLN A 64 -14.99 9.19 -1.11
N ILE A 65 -16.08 8.57 -0.62
CA ILE A 65 -17.43 9.14 -0.73
C ILE A 65 -17.48 10.49 0.01
N GLY A 66 -16.95 10.56 1.21
CA GLY A 66 -16.87 11.78 1.99
C GLY A 66 -16.14 12.91 1.26
N ILE A 67 -14.94 12.62 0.74
CA ILE A 67 -14.12 13.57 -0.04
C ILE A 67 -14.88 14.06 -1.26
N SER A 68 -15.49 13.14 -2.03
CA SER A 68 -16.26 13.46 -3.24
C SER A 68 -17.47 14.31 -2.92
N LEU A 69 -18.21 14.00 -1.86
CA LEU A 69 -19.38 14.76 -1.42
C LEU A 69 -19.01 16.20 -1.00
N VAL A 70 -17.97 16.34 -0.18
CA VAL A 70 -17.48 17.65 0.26
C VAL A 70 -16.97 18.46 -0.92
N GLY A 71 -16.25 17.84 -1.87
CA GLY A 71 -15.79 18.48 -3.10
C GLY A 71 -16.94 18.97 -3.98
N ALA A 72 -17.99 18.14 -4.16
CA ALA A 72 -19.20 18.51 -4.92
C ALA A 72 -19.94 19.68 -4.26
N LEU A 73 -20.07 19.69 -2.94
CA LEU A 73 -20.67 20.81 -2.20
C LEU A 73 -19.87 22.10 -2.36
N ALA A 74 -18.54 22.05 -2.26
CA ALA A 74 -17.68 23.19 -2.48
C ALA A 74 -17.82 23.75 -3.90
N ALA A 75 -17.86 22.87 -4.92
CA ALA A 75 -18.06 23.27 -6.31
C ALA A 75 -19.43 23.90 -6.55
N ALA A 76 -20.49 23.37 -5.95
CA ALA A 76 -21.85 23.91 -6.07
C ALA A 76 -21.95 25.33 -5.47
N VAL A 77 -21.35 25.54 -4.30
CA VAL A 77 -21.31 26.87 -3.63
C VAL A 77 -20.51 27.86 -4.48
N GLY A 78 -19.32 27.47 -4.98
CA GLY A 78 -18.49 28.33 -5.86
C GLY A 78 -19.15 28.66 -7.17
N GLY A 79 -19.84 27.70 -7.80
CA GLY A 79 -20.59 27.92 -9.02
C GLY A 79 -21.77 28.90 -8.83
N ALA A 80 -22.47 28.78 -7.72
CA ALA A 80 -23.56 29.72 -7.36
C ALA A 80 -23.03 31.15 -7.21
N GLU A 81 -21.90 31.35 -6.54
CA GLU A 81 -21.25 32.66 -6.37
C GLU A 81 -20.81 33.26 -7.71
N ALA A 82 -20.15 32.46 -8.53
CA ALA A 82 -19.75 32.89 -9.86
C ALA A 82 -20.92 33.44 -10.67
N SER A 83 -22.06 32.73 -10.62
CA SER A 83 -23.28 33.08 -11.37
C SER A 83 -23.97 34.32 -10.84
N GLN A 84 -24.06 34.50 -9.52
CA GLN A 84 -24.83 35.55 -8.88
C GLN A 84 -24.08 36.86 -8.70
N THR A 85 -22.77 36.79 -8.49
CA THR A 85 -21.96 37.95 -8.11
C THR A 85 -21.01 38.39 -9.23
N VAL A 86 -20.24 37.43 -9.79
CA VAL A 86 -19.17 37.77 -10.74
C VAL A 86 -19.65 37.93 -12.17
N ALA A 87 -20.62 37.12 -12.63
CA ALA A 87 -21.13 37.19 -13.99
C ALA A 87 -21.83 38.53 -14.32
N PRO A 88 -22.70 39.09 -13.44
CA PRO A 88 -23.31 40.40 -13.68
C PRO A 88 -22.26 41.53 -13.75
N TYR A 89 -21.24 41.46 -12.90
CA TYR A 89 -20.12 42.42 -12.90
C TYR A 89 -19.40 42.40 -14.26
N TYR A 90 -19.10 41.21 -14.81
CA TYR A 90 -18.44 41.09 -16.12
C TYR A 90 -19.32 41.57 -17.26
N GLN A 91 -20.61 41.36 -17.20
CA GLN A 91 -21.54 41.91 -18.21
C GLN A 91 -21.50 43.42 -18.24
N GLN A 92 -21.49 44.08 -17.08
CA GLN A 92 -21.50 45.54 -17.00
C GLN A 92 -20.16 46.16 -17.40
N VAL A 93 -19.03 45.58 -16.93
CA VAL A 93 -17.70 46.16 -17.15
C VAL A 93 -17.21 45.91 -18.57
N PHE A 94 -17.39 44.71 -19.10
CA PHE A 94 -16.88 44.34 -20.42
C PHE A 94 -17.90 44.42 -21.55
N ASN A 95 -19.14 44.77 -21.25
CA ASN A 95 -20.25 44.85 -22.21
C ASN A 95 -20.39 43.61 -23.11
N ILE A 96 -20.18 42.43 -22.53
CA ILE A 96 -20.21 41.13 -23.20
C ILE A 96 -21.56 40.43 -22.98
N SER A 97 -21.82 39.40 -23.82
CA SER A 97 -23.05 38.63 -23.69
C SER A 97 -23.17 37.94 -22.34
N ALA A 98 -24.42 37.75 -21.88
CA ALA A 98 -24.68 37.04 -20.60
C ALA A 98 -24.03 35.67 -20.55
N HIS A 99 -24.04 34.93 -21.66
CA HIS A 99 -23.44 33.60 -21.75
C HIS A 99 -21.89 33.64 -21.58
N THR A 100 -21.23 34.57 -22.25
CA THR A 100 -19.76 34.76 -22.17
C THR A 100 -19.36 35.23 -20.78
N ALA A 101 -20.09 36.17 -20.20
CA ALA A 101 -19.82 36.64 -18.83
C ALA A 101 -19.96 35.53 -17.80
N HIS A 102 -20.96 34.66 -17.95
CA HIS A 102 -21.15 33.50 -17.06
C HIS A 102 -20.02 32.49 -17.19
N ALA A 103 -19.60 32.15 -18.41
CA ALA A 103 -18.45 31.25 -18.62
C ALA A 103 -17.15 31.81 -18.03
N LEU A 104 -16.86 33.09 -18.25
CA LEU A 104 -15.69 33.75 -17.68
C LEU A 104 -15.75 33.78 -16.14
N ALA A 105 -16.90 34.09 -15.56
CA ALA A 105 -17.08 34.11 -14.11
C ALA A 105 -16.85 32.73 -13.50
N LEU A 106 -17.37 31.65 -14.11
CA LEU A 106 -17.11 30.29 -13.67
C LEU A 106 -15.62 29.97 -13.65
N VAL A 107 -14.92 30.24 -14.73
CA VAL A 107 -13.48 29.97 -14.81
C VAL A 107 -12.70 30.78 -13.76
N THR A 108 -13.02 32.07 -13.60
CA THR A 108 -12.32 32.98 -12.69
C THR A 108 -12.54 32.61 -11.21
N VAL A 109 -13.70 32.05 -10.86
CA VAL A 109 -14.02 31.66 -9.49
C VAL A 109 -13.61 30.20 -9.21
N VAL A 110 -13.99 29.29 -10.10
CA VAL A 110 -13.82 27.85 -9.86
C VAL A 110 -12.35 27.43 -9.92
N VAL A 111 -11.56 27.98 -10.86
CA VAL A 111 -10.15 27.57 -10.98
C VAL A 111 -9.33 27.91 -9.74
N PRO A 112 -9.33 29.14 -9.20
CA PRO A 112 -8.61 29.44 -7.95
C PRO A 112 -9.11 28.62 -6.75
N ILE A 113 -10.43 28.48 -6.59
CA ILE A 113 -11.01 27.68 -5.52
C ILE A 113 -10.55 26.22 -5.63
N THR A 114 -10.52 25.65 -6.83
CA THR A 114 -10.05 24.28 -7.06
C THR A 114 -8.57 24.15 -6.68
N VAL A 115 -7.71 25.08 -7.10
CA VAL A 115 -6.30 25.04 -6.74
C VAL A 115 -6.11 25.11 -5.21
N LEU A 116 -6.80 26.04 -4.55
CA LEU A 116 -6.74 26.16 -3.09
C LEU A 116 -7.27 24.88 -2.40
N SER A 117 -8.36 24.31 -2.92
CA SER A 117 -8.95 23.07 -2.38
C SER A 117 -8.01 21.88 -2.53
N VAL A 118 -7.35 21.74 -3.66
CA VAL A 118 -6.37 20.65 -3.87
C VAL A 118 -5.15 20.84 -2.97
N VAL A 119 -4.60 22.04 -2.90
CA VAL A 119 -3.38 22.29 -2.10
C VAL A 119 -3.68 22.14 -0.61
N PHE A 120 -4.65 22.88 -0.09
CA PHE A 120 -4.91 22.95 1.35
C PHE A 120 -5.90 21.90 1.85
N GLY A 121 -6.81 21.43 1.00
CA GLY A 121 -7.79 20.40 1.33
C GLY A 121 -7.27 18.97 1.11
N GLU A 122 -6.18 18.79 0.34
CA GLU A 122 -5.72 17.44 0.01
C GLU A 122 -4.20 17.28 0.15
N LEU A 123 -3.36 17.99 -0.63
CA LEU A 123 -1.93 17.74 -0.68
C LEU A 123 -1.20 18.02 0.63
N VAL A 124 -1.46 19.19 1.24
CA VAL A 124 -0.83 19.57 2.51
C VAL A 124 -1.25 18.62 3.63
N PRO A 125 -2.55 18.32 3.85
CA PRO A 125 -2.97 17.38 4.88
C PRO A 125 -2.42 15.97 4.69
N LYS A 126 -2.37 15.44 3.47
CA LYS A 126 -1.76 14.14 3.17
C LYS A 126 -0.28 14.13 3.51
N THR A 127 0.45 15.18 3.15
CA THR A 127 1.88 15.30 3.47
C THR A 127 2.14 15.38 4.98
N LEU A 128 1.30 16.10 5.72
CA LEU A 128 1.38 16.17 7.18
C LEU A 128 1.06 14.83 7.84
N ALA A 129 0.08 14.10 7.30
CA ALA A 129 -0.31 12.79 7.81
C ALA A 129 0.80 11.74 7.68
N LEU A 130 1.61 11.80 6.61
CA LEU A 130 2.77 10.94 6.42
C LEU A 130 3.85 11.12 7.50
N ARG A 131 3.94 12.29 8.13
CA ARG A 131 4.92 12.54 9.20
C ARG A 131 4.57 11.81 10.50
N ASN A 132 3.29 11.65 10.82
CA ASN A 132 2.82 11.00 12.04
C ASN A 132 1.54 10.18 11.82
N PRO A 133 1.59 9.13 10.99
CA PRO A 133 0.40 8.41 10.56
C PRO A 133 -0.35 7.73 11.72
N ILE A 134 0.36 7.17 12.70
CA ILE A 134 -0.25 6.52 13.87
C ILE A 134 -1.11 7.49 14.67
N ARG A 135 -0.61 8.70 14.95
CA ARG A 135 -1.33 9.68 15.73
C ARG A 135 -2.61 10.16 15.03
N ILE A 136 -2.53 10.40 13.73
CA ILE A 136 -3.67 10.85 12.93
C ILE A 136 -4.69 9.74 12.77
N ALA A 137 -4.28 8.51 12.49
CA ALA A 137 -5.19 7.37 12.38
C ALA A 137 -5.93 7.08 13.69
N LEU A 138 -5.24 7.15 14.84
CA LEU A 138 -5.88 6.99 16.14
C LEU A 138 -6.87 8.10 16.46
N TRP A 139 -6.56 9.33 16.08
CA TRP A 139 -7.46 10.46 16.28
C TRP A 139 -8.68 10.36 15.37
N SER A 140 -8.49 9.95 14.11
CA SER A 140 -9.57 9.83 13.13
C SER A 140 -10.45 8.58 13.33
N ALA A 141 -9.96 7.52 13.95
CA ALA A 141 -10.65 6.24 14.05
C ALA A 141 -12.10 6.34 14.58
N ARG A 142 -12.35 7.19 15.59
CA ARG A 142 -13.69 7.29 16.19
C ARG A 142 -14.72 7.90 15.26
N TRP A 143 -14.39 9.03 14.63
CA TRP A 143 -15.34 9.70 13.75
C TRP A 143 -15.44 8.97 12.40
N LEU A 144 -14.37 8.29 11.93
CA LEU A 144 -14.43 7.40 10.78
C LEU A 144 -15.39 6.23 11.02
N MET A 145 -15.39 5.62 12.20
CA MET A 145 -16.35 4.58 12.56
C MET A 145 -17.80 5.10 12.52
N THR A 146 -18.01 6.35 12.90
CA THR A 146 -19.34 6.97 12.80
C THR A 146 -19.73 7.20 11.36
N LEU A 147 -18.82 7.71 10.53
CA LEU A 147 -19.05 7.87 9.09
C LEU A 147 -19.30 6.52 8.40
N ASP A 148 -18.54 5.48 8.76
CA ASP A 148 -18.72 4.13 8.24
C ASP A 148 -20.15 3.64 8.45
N LYS A 149 -20.70 3.84 9.64
CA LYS A 149 -22.10 3.48 9.97
C LYS A 149 -23.12 4.30 9.20
N ILE A 150 -22.87 5.60 9.00
CA ILE A 150 -23.78 6.50 8.27
C ILE A 150 -23.79 6.16 6.77
N PHE A 151 -22.61 5.93 6.19
CA PHE A 151 -22.47 5.65 4.76
C PHE A 151 -22.67 4.17 4.38
N LEU A 152 -22.89 3.28 5.35
CA LEU A 152 -23.09 1.86 5.15
C LEU A 152 -24.06 1.54 3.98
N PRO A 153 -25.27 2.07 3.94
CA PRO A 153 -26.23 1.74 2.88
C PRO A 153 -25.75 2.23 1.50
N ILE A 154 -25.00 3.33 1.47
CA ILE A 154 -24.47 3.88 0.22
C ILE A 154 -23.31 3.02 -0.28
N VAL A 155 -22.41 2.62 0.61
CA VAL A 155 -21.27 1.74 0.27
C VAL A 155 -21.77 0.40 -0.23
N ASP A 156 -22.74 -0.23 0.44
CA ASP A 156 -23.32 -1.51 0.01
C ASP A 156 -23.95 -1.40 -1.39
N LEU A 157 -24.63 -0.30 -1.68
CA LEU A 157 -25.20 -0.03 -3.01
C LEU A 157 -24.10 0.10 -4.07
N LEU A 158 -23.04 0.84 -3.78
CA LEU A 158 -21.91 1.04 -4.70
C LEU A 158 -21.14 -0.27 -4.93
N GLU A 159 -20.89 -1.05 -3.88
CA GLU A 159 -20.27 -2.37 -3.99
C GLU A 159 -21.12 -3.33 -4.84
N TRP A 160 -22.43 -3.37 -4.61
CA TRP A 160 -23.35 -4.19 -5.41
C TRP A 160 -23.30 -3.77 -6.88
N THR A 161 -23.36 -2.47 -7.15
CA THR A 161 -23.28 -1.92 -8.52
C THR A 161 -21.97 -2.29 -9.20
N THR A 162 -20.85 -2.11 -8.50
CA THR A 162 -19.50 -2.46 -8.99
C THR A 162 -19.38 -3.96 -9.28
N LYS A 163 -19.85 -4.81 -8.37
CA LYS A 163 -19.87 -6.27 -8.56
C LYS A 163 -20.70 -6.67 -9.77
N LYS A 164 -21.86 -6.01 -9.99
CA LYS A 164 -22.72 -6.25 -11.13
C LYS A 164 -22.07 -5.82 -12.45
N ILE A 165 -21.44 -4.64 -12.50
CA ILE A 165 -20.71 -4.14 -13.67
C ILE A 165 -19.56 -5.11 -14.00
N LEU A 166 -18.73 -5.46 -13.01
CA LEU A 166 -17.62 -6.39 -13.20
C LEU A 166 -18.09 -7.77 -13.70
N SER A 167 -19.23 -8.27 -13.22
CA SER A 167 -19.78 -9.55 -13.68
C SER A 167 -20.22 -9.55 -15.14
N VAL A 168 -20.60 -8.39 -15.68
CA VAL A 168 -21.00 -8.22 -17.09
C VAL A 168 -19.78 -8.10 -17.99
N PHE A 169 -18.79 -7.29 -17.61
CA PHE A 169 -17.61 -7.04 -18.45
C PHE A 169 -16.50 -8.07 -18.26
N PHE A 170 -16.43 -8.70 -17.08
CA PHE A 170 -15.43 -9.71 -16.74
C PHE A 170 -16.13 -10.93 -16.13
N PRO A 171 -16.80 -11.77 -16.95
CA PRO A 171 -17.39 -13.00 -16.45
C PRO A 171 -16.28 -13.84 -15.78
N ARG A 172 -16.54 -14.24 -14.53
CA ARG A 172 -15.55 -14.99 -13.74
C ARG A 172 -15.05 -16.18 -14.56
N SER A 173 -13.80 -16.12 -15.01
CA SER A 173 -13.09 -17.31 -15.42
C SER A 173 -13.02 -18.24 -14.21
N LYS A 174 -13.44 -19.50 -14.36
CA LYS A 174 -13.42 -20.53 -13.31
C LYS A 174 -12.02 -20.85 -12.79
N SER A 175 -11.01 -20.17 -13.31
CA SER A 175 -9.58 -20.31 -13.00
C SER A 175 -8.95 -19.00 -12.53
N ALA A 176 -9.64 -18.21 -11.70
CA ALA A 176 -8.91 -17.22 -10.93
C ALA A 176 -7.95 -17.99 -10.00
N PRO A 177 -6.64 -17.81 -10.12
CA PRO A 177 -5.74 -18.36 -9.11
C PRO A 177 -6.23 -17.84 -7.75
N PRO A 178 -6.16 -18.69 -6.69
CA PRO A 178 -6.49 -18.23 -5.36
C PRO A 178 -5.75 -16.92 -5.14
N ALA A 179 -6.48 -15.92 -4.61
CA ALA A 179 -5.87 -14.64 -4.27
C ALA A 179 -4.55 -14.97 -3.57
N VAL A 180 -3.44 -14.51 -4.15
CA VAL A 180 -2.13 -14.74 -3.55
C VAL A 180 -2.25 -14.08 -2.18
N GLU A 181 -2.47 -14.88 -1.14
CA GLU A 181 -2.36 -14.41 0.21
C GLU A 181 -0.96 -13.83 0.32
N THR A 182 -0.87 -12.51 0.30
CA THR A 182 0.38 -11.83 0.59
C THR A 182 0.70 -12.16 2.05
N VAL A 183 1.44 -13.24 2.24
CA VAL A 183 1.90 -13.66 3.56
C VAL A 183 2.85 -12.56 4.03
N GLU A 184 2.35 -11.71 4.92
CA GLU A 184 3.19 -10.70 5.56
C GLU A 184 4.30 -11.43 6.32
N LEU A 185 5.56 -11.08 6.07
CA LEU A 185 6.73 -11.65 6.76
C LEU A 185 6.57 -11.66 8.28
N ASP A 186 5.74 -10.76 8.82
CA ASP A 186 5.44 -10.65 10.25
C ASP A 186 4.50 -11.74 10.78
N GLN A 187 3.78 -12.44 9.91
CA GLN A 187 2.91 -13.58 10.29
C GLN A 187 3.69 -14.90 10.34
N LEU A 188 4.91 -14.91 9.81
CA LEU A 188 5.76 -16.08 9.80
C LEU A 188 6.45 -16.26 11.16
N SER A 189 6.70 -17.53 11.53
CA SER A 189 7.54 -17.83 12.67
C SER A 189 8.92 -17.19 12.49
N SER A 190 9.64 -16.92 13.59
CA SER A 190 10.98 -16.36 13.55
C SER A 190 11.93 -17.18 12.66
N GLN A 191 11.79 -18.50 12.66
CA GLN A 191 12.57 -19.40 11.81
C GLN A 191 12.21 -19.22 10.32
N ALA A 192 10.93 -19.23 9.95
CA ALA A 192 10.49 -19.06 8.57
C ALA A 192 10.92 -17.69 8.00
N ARG A 193 10.83 -16.64 8.80
CA ARG A 193 11.34 -15.30 8.45
C ARG A 193 12.83 -15.32 8.16
N GLN A 194 13.63 -15.99 9.03
CA GLN A 194 15.06 -16.09 8.85
C GLN A 194 15.43 -16.85 7.57
N TYR A 195 14.70 -17.92 7.24
CA TYR A 195 14.90 -18.63 5.96
C TYR A 195 14.66 -17.76 4.74
N ILE A 196 13.58 -16.95 4.75
CA ILE A 196 13.28 -16.04 3.63
C ILE A 196 14.34 -14.94 3.51
N LEU A 197 14.76 -14.35 4.63
CA LEU A 197 15.84 -13.35 4.63
C LEU A 197 17.17 -13.93 4.14
N ASN A 198 17.49 -15.17 4.51
CA ASN A 198 18.66 -15.87 4.01
C ASN A 198 18.57 -16.13 2.51
N LEU A 199 17.42 -16.54 2.00
CA LEU A 199 17.17 -16.75 0.56
C LEU A 199 17.37 -15.46 -0.25
N VAL A 200 16.78 -14.36 0.19
CA VAL A 200 16.99 -13.04 -0.44
C VAL A 200 18.44 -12.59 -0.35
N GLY A 201 19.12 -12.94 0.74
CA GLY A 201 20.55 -12.68 0.91
C GLY A 201 21.44 -13.46 -0.06
N VAL A 202 21.06 -14.70 -0.42
CA VAL A 202 21.80 -15.57 -1.34
C VAL A 202 21.85 -14.99 -2.76
N GLU A 203 20.75 -14.37 -3.23
CA GLU A 203 20.67 -13.79 -4.58
C GLU A 203 21.77 -12.73 -4.84
N LYS A 204 22.26 -12.07 -3.80
CA LYS A 204 23.30 -11.04 -3.90
C LYS A 204 24.71 -11.57 -3.66
N LYS A 205 24.85 -12.83 -3.23
CA LYS A 205 26.17 -13.42 -2.92
C LYS A 205 26.85 -13.95 -4.18
N ARG A 206 28.15 -13.74 -4.26
CA ARG A 206 28.99 -14.36 -5.29
C ARG A 206 29.33 -15.77 -4.87
N VAL A 207 29.54 -16.66 -5.85
CA VAL A 207 29.92 -18.06 -5.60
C VAL A 207 31.11 -18.16 -4.64
N ARG A 208 32.11 -17.30 -4.79
CA ARG A 208 33.30 -17.25 -3.92
C ARG A 208 33.01 -17.02 -2.45
N GLU A 209 31.86 -16.41 -2.12
CA GLU A 209 31.47 -16.06 -0.74
C GLU A 209 30.74 -17.20 -0.02
N VAL A 210 30.27 -18.18 -0.79
CA VAL A 210 29.52 -19.33 -0.27
C VAL A 210 30.17 -20.68 -0.57
N MET A 211 31.17 -20.72 -1.45
CA MET A 211 31.91 -21.94 -1.75
C MET A 211 32.81 -22.35 -0.62
N LEU A 212 33.03 -23.66 -0.46
CA LEU A 212 34.04 -24.19 0.41
C LEU A 212 35.43 -23.95 -0.21
N PRO A 213 36.39 -23.34 0.53
CA PRO A 213 37.75 -23.20 0.03
C PRO A 213 38.38 -24.56 -0.26
N TRP A 214 39.17 -24.65 -1.33
CA TRP A 214 39.76 -25.92 -1.77
C TRP A 214 40.53 -26.64 -0.68
N THR A 215 41.18 -25.90 0.22
CA THR A 215 41.93 -26.43 1.37
C THR A 215 41.06 -27.20 2.37
N GLN A 216 39.76 -27.04 2.32
CA GLN A 216 38.78 -27.70 3.19
C GLN A 216 37.96 -28.78 2.46
N VAL A 217 38.25 -28.99 1.17
CA VAL A 217 37.54 -30.00 0.36
C VAL A 217 38.23 -31.35 0.54
N ASP A 218 37.51 -32.31 1.12
CA ASP A 218 37.96 -33.71 1.13
C ASP A 218 38.00 -34.24 -0.30
N HIS A 219 39.13 -34.82 -0.68
CA HIS A 219 39.36 -35.34 -2.03
C HIS A 219 40.20 -36.61 -1.97
N VAL A 220 40.21 -37.34 -3.07
CA VAL A 220 41.03 -38.56 -3.22
C VAL A 220 41.94 -38.44 -4.43
N TYR A 221 43.04 -39.15 -4.43
CA TYR A 221 43.99 -39.20 -5.56
C TYR A 221 43.75 -40.43 -6.41
N PHE A 222 43.90 -40.29 -7.72
CA PHE A 222 43.72 -41.38 -8.67
C PHE A 222 44.70 -42.54 -8.41
N SER A 223 45.84 -42.28 -7.78
CA SER A 223 46.85 -43.30 -7.43
C SER A 223 46.49 -44.07 -6.16
N GLN A 224 45.47 -43.70 -5.40
CA GLN A 224 45.09 -44.41 -4.18
C GLN A 224 44.37 -45.72 -4.48
N THR A 225 44.54 -46.68 -3.58
CA THR A 225 43.82 -47.94 -3.61
C THR A 225 42.35 -47.78 -3.26
N ILE A 226 41.48 -48.69 -3.68
CA ILE A 226 40.05 -48.65 -3.35
C ILE A 226 39.82 -48.59 -1.84
N GLN A 227 40.59 -49.36 -1.05
CA GLN A 227 40.47 -49.39 0.40
C GLN A 227 40.82 -48.04 1.05
N GLU A 228 41.81 -47.33 0.55
CA GLU A 228 42.17 -45.99 0.99
C GLU A 228 41.07 -44.98 0.65
N VAL A 229 40.47 -45.08 -0.53
CA VAL A 229 39.34 -44.25 -0.97
C VAL A 229 38.08 -44.49 -0.11
N GLU A 230 37.78 -45.76 0.20
CA GLU A 230 36.70 -46.12 1.14
C GLU A 230 36.92 -45.52 2.54
N THR A 231 38.15 -45.56 3.03
CA THR A 231 38.47 -44.94 4.32
C THR A 231 38.26 -43.47 4.32
N VAL A 232 38.62 -42.74 3.28
CA VAL A 232 38.40 -41.31 3.09
C VAL A 232 36.87 -41.03 2.99
N ALA A 233 36.16 -41.85 2.21
CA ALA A 233 34.72 -41.72 2.00
C ALA A 233 33.97 -41.84 3.35
N LEU A 234 34.29 -42.84 4.15
CA LEU A 234 33.68 -43.07 5.45
C LEU A 234 34.00 -41.93 6.44
N ARG A 235 35.23 -41.43 6.45
CA ARG A 235 35.66 -40.35 7.34
C ARG A 235 35.05 -39.01 6.99
N SER A 236 34.98 -38.69 5.67
CA SER A 236 34.47 -37.40 5.19
C SER A 236 32.97 -37.25 5.38
N GLY A 237 32.22 -38.36 5.30
CA GLY A 237 30.74 -38.35 5.31
C GLY A 237 30.11 -37.69 4.08
N HIS A 238 30.89 -37.32 3.08
CA HIS A 238 30.40 -36.69 1.85
C HIS A 238 29.92 -37.71 0.81
N THR A 239 28.84 -37.41 0.13
CA THR A 239 28.26 -38.26 -0.91
C THR A 239 29.08 -38.27 -2.18
N ARG A 240 29.91 -37.24 -2.42
CA ARG A 240 30.71 -37.06 -3.63
C ARG A 240 32.11 -36.53 -3.24
N LEU A 241 33.14 -37.18 -3.73
CA LEU A 241 34.53 -36.74 -3.51
C LEU A 241 35.19 -36.47 -4.88
N PRO A 242 35.89 -35.34 -5.03
CA PRO A 242 36.70 -35.08 -6.21
C PRO A 242 37.87 -36.06 -6.26
N VAL A 243 38.17 -36.54 -7.48
CA VAL A 243 39.37 -37.35 -7.74
C VAL A 243 40.42 -36.47 -8.41
N ILE A 244 41.61 -36.45 -7.86
CA ILE A 244 42.73 -35.65 -8.37
C ILE A 244 43.72 -36.56 -9.11
N ALA A 245 44.04 -36.14 -10.32
CA ALA A 245 45.13 -36.70 -11.12
C ALA A 245 46.01 -35.55 -11.65
N GLU A 246 47.31 -35.66 -11.54
CA GLU A 246 48.30 -34.66 -12.00
C GLU A 246 48.03 -33.23 -11.53
N GLY A 247 47.50 -33.08 -10.29
CA GLY A 247 47.16 -31.76 -9.71
C GLY A 247 45.91 -31.12 -10.20
N GLN A 248 45.10 -31.80 -11.00
CA GLN A 248 43.78 -31.32 -11.50
C GLN A 248 42.66 -32.27 -11.08
N VAL A 249 41.46 -31.74 -11.02
CA VAL A 249 40.25 -32.56 -10.77
C VAL A 249 39.95 -33.36 -12.02
N PHE A 250 40.19 -34.69 -11.98
CA PHE A 250 39.91 -35.61 -13.05
C PHE A 250 38.45 -36.03 -13.13
N GLY A 251 37.78 -36.13 -11.99
CA GLY A 251 36.41 -36.57 -11.91
C GLY A 251 35.84 -36.50 -10.51
N ILE A 252 34.68 -37.08 -10.33
CA ILE A 252 33.97 -37.13 -9.03
C ILE A 252 33.54 -38.59 -8.82
N ILE A 253 33.86 -39.14 -7.63
CA ILE A 253 33.40 -40.44 -7.19
C ILE A 253 32.17 -40.32 -6.32
N ASN A 254 31.17 -41.17 -6.54
CA ASN A 254 29.98 -41.27 -5.72
C ASN A 254 30.22 -42.29 -4.59
N THR A 255 30.35 -41.81 -3.36
CA THR A 255 30.67 -42.66 -2.22
C THR A 255 29.61 -43.67 -1.87
N LYS A 256 28.33 -43.40 -2.22
CA LYS A 256 27.22 -44.35 -2.02
C LYS A 256 27.34 -45.57 -2.91
N GLU A 257 27.81 -45.40 -4.13
CA GLU A 257 28.01 -46.51 -5.10
C GLU A 257 29.30 -47.29 -4.77
N LEU A 258 30.28 -46.60 -4.18
CA LEU A 258 31.53 -47.25 -3.77
C LEU A 258 31.36 -48.13 -2.50
N LEU A 259 30.46 -47.76 -1.62
CA LEU A 259 30.23 -48.41 -0.30
C LEU A 259 29.02 -49.39 -0.35
N ALA A 260 28.35 -49.53 -1.48
CA ALA A 260 27.25 -50.47 -1.68
C ALA A 260 27.76 -51.88 -2.07
#